data_856339c417c412319d5b5242cdd73de2
#
_entry.id   856339c417c412319d5b5242cdd73de2
#
_cell.length_a   1.000
_cell.length_b   1.000
_cell.length_c   1.000
_cell.angle_alpha   90.00
_cell.angle_beta   90.00
_cell.angle_gamma   90.00
#
_symmetry.space_group_name_H-M   'P 1'
#
loop_
_entity.id
_entity.type
_entity.pdbx_description
1 polymer ?
#
loop_
_entity_poly.entity_id
_entity_poly.type
_entity_poly.pdbx_seq_one_letter_code
_entity_poly.pdbx_strand_id
1 'polypeptide(L)'
;MVENPTWFAVLCASIPIAFFIAFIFLPESPAYLMSQGKYHEAKAALRYFRGIDNDIDSEIKSLKEYIRNAAKNRVTFKELFKTRGTIKALVVSFGLMIFQQMSGIYPILFYAKDIFEDFSVKLNPGATIILGFCLVSSTYFSTMLLKVARRRVLLLVSFSMMALSLGGLGVYYHMKESSSSPSNTWIPLFTFCIFITFYAAGVGPIPWLMLREIFPPNVTRRATAITAGFHWFLAFGVTKLYQNLVDFMHTGWTLGHFAILCIIGSIFVYFFVPETKGRTLEEIHDDFDGIHRKKKHRHVIEVESLSEA
;
A
#
# COMPACT_ATOMS: atom_id res chain seq x y z
N MET A 1 32.02 8.80 0.52
CA MET A 1 30.77 9.47 0.87
C MET A 1 30.77 10.87 0.30
N VAL A 2 29.68 11.32 -0.28
CA VAL A 2 29.59 12.67 -0.84
C VAL A 2 29.36 13.61 0.33
N GLU A 3 30.43 14.19 0.86
CA GLU A 3 30.38 15.11 2.01
C GLU A 3 29.75 16.46 1.65
N ASN A 4 29.66 16.77 0.37
CA ASN A 4 29.12 18.03 -0.10
C ASN A 4 27.65 17.86 -0.51
N PRO A 5 26.69 18.58 0.16
CA PRO A 5 25.26 18.46 -0.13
C PRO A 5 24.91 18.78 -1.59
N THR A 6 25.70 19.62 -2.26
CA THR A 6 25.48 19.96 -3.67
C THR A 6 25.69 18.76 -4.59
N TRP A 7 26.76 17.98 -4.40
CA TRP A 7 27.00 16.78 -5.19
C TRP A 7 25.96 15.69 -4.95
N PHE A 8 25.48 15.57 -3.70
CA PHE A 8 24.39 14.66 -3.39
C PHE A 8 23.09 15.06 -4.11
N ALA A 9 22.74 16.35 -4.12
CA ALA A 9 21.59 16.87 -4.84
C ALA A 9 21.71 16.63 -6.37
N VAL A 10 22.91 16.85 -6.96
CA VAL A 10 23.18 16.58 -8.37
C VAL A 10 23.00 15.09 -8.67
N LEU A 11 23.50 14.18 -7.84
CA LEU A 11 23.33 12.75 -8.00
C LEU A 11 21.86 12.36 -7.95
N CYS A 12 21.09 12.87 -6.97
CA CYS A 12 19.67 12.63 -6.88
C CYS A 12 18.89 13.16 -8.08
N ALA A 13 19.27 14.32 -8.62
CA ALA A 13 18.66 14.91 -9.82
C ALA A 13 19.00 14.16 -11.10
N SER A 14 20.19 13.55 -11.19
CA SER A 14 20.63 12.83 -12.38
C SER A 14 19.77 11.60 -12.70
N ILE A 15 19.26 10.90 -11.69
CA ILE A 15 18.44 9.69 -11.86
C ILE A 15 17.11 10.01 -12.57
N PRO A 16 16.28 10.98 -12.12
CA PRO A 16 15.06 11.37 -12.83
C PRO A 16 15.34 11.90 -14.25
N ILE A 17 16.44 12.64 -14.44
CA ILE A 17 16.83 13.16 -15.75
C ILE A 17 17.16 12.01 -16.70
N ALA A 18 17.97 11.05 -16.26
CA ALA A 18 18.30 9.87 -17.06
C ALA A 18 17.05 9.05 -17.40
N PHE A 19 16.14 8.88 -16.42
CA PHE A 19 14.85 8.24 -16.64
C PHE A 19 14.01 8.99 -17.67
N PHE A 20 13.91 10.31 -17.56
CA PHE A 20 13.15 11.15 -18.49
C PHE A 20 13.69 11.03 -19.92
N ILE A 21 15.02 11.08 -20.10
CA ILE A 21 15.66 10.89 -21.39
C ILE A 21 15.34 9.51 -21.97
N ALA A 22 15.48 8.45 -21.17
CA ALA A 22 15.16 7.09 -21.61
C ALA A 22 13.66 6.95 -21.98
N PHE A 23 12.77 7.63 -21.25
CA PHE A 23 11.34 7.53 -21.45
C PHE A 23 10.85 8.22 -22.73
N ILE A 24 11.55 9.25 -23.21
CA ILE A 24 11.25 9.93 -24.49
C ILE A 24 11.33 8.98 -25.70
N PHE A 25 12.20 7.97 -25.63
CA PHE A 25 12.38 7.00 -26.72
C PHE A 25 11.36 5.86 -26.68
N LEU A 26 10.53 5.75 -25.64
CA LEU A 26 9.51 4.73 -25.56
C LEU A 26 8.21 5.17 -26.26
N PRO A 27 7.53 4.24 -26.97
CA PRO A 27 6.22 4.54 -27.54
C PRO A 27 5.18 4.79 -26.46
N GLU A 28 4.18 5.61 -26.78
CA GLU A 28 3.03 5.87 -25.93
C GLU A 28 2.26 4.60 -25.57
N SER A 29 1.56 4.63 -24.43
CA SER A 29 0.74 3.51 -23.96
C SER A 29 -0.32 3.11 -25.00
N PRO A 30 -0.41 1.81 -25.39
CA PRO A 30 -1.44 1.32 -26.31
C PRO A 30 -2.86 1.68 -25.88
N ALA A 31 -3.14 1.63 -24.56
CA ALA A 31 -4.44 1.99 -23.99
C ALA A 31 -4.75 3.49 -24.17
N TYR A 32 -3.76 4.35 -23.99
CA TYR A 32 -3.91 5.79 -24.21
C TYR A 32 -4.16 6.10 -25.69
N LEU A 33 -3.33 5.57 -26.60
CA LEU A 33 -3.50 5.75 -28.04
C LEU A 33 -4.88 5.27 -28.52
N MET A 34 -5.32 4.12 -28.01
CA MET A 34 -6.65 3.59 -28.31
C MET A 34 -7.76 4.52 -27.81
N SER A 35 -7.59 5.14 -26.62
CA SER A 35 -8.56 6.09 -26.06
C SER A 35 -8.67 7.39 -26.87
N GLN A 36 -7.59 7.75 -27.59
CA GLN A 36 -7.54 8.87 -28.53
C GLN A 36 -8.04 8.51 -29.94
N GLY A 37 -8.43 7.26 -30.16
CA GLY A 37 -8.89 6.78 -31.48
C GLY A 37 -7.75 6.44 -32.46
N LYS A 38 -6.50 6.49 -32.02
CA LYS A 38 -5.30 6.23 -32.82
C LYS A 38 -5.00 4.73 -32.93
N TYR A 39 -5.84 4.01 -33.63
CA TYR A 39 -5.82 2.54 -33.71
C TYR A 39 -4.48 1.98 -34.23
N HIS A 40 -3.96 2.56 -35.32
CA HIS A 40 -2.72 2.09 -35.95
C HIS A 40 -1.49 2.27 -35.06
N GLU A 41 -1.40 3.43 -34.40
CA GLU A 41 -0.33 3.72 -33.45
C GLU A 41 -0.43 2.80 -32.21
N ALA A 42 -1.65 2.55 -31.71
CA ALA A 42 -1.88 1.62 -30.60
C ALA A 42 -1.45 0.19 -30.94
N LYS A 43 -1.72 -0.28 -32.17
CA LYS A 43 -1.30 -1.61 -32.64
C LYS A 43 0.22 -1.69 -32.77
N ALA A 44 0.87 -0.64 -33.28
CA ALA A 44 2.32 -0.58 -33.38
C ALA A 44 2.99 -0.56 -32.01
N ALA A 45 2.47 0.24 -31.07
CA ALA A 45 2.95 0.28 -29.69
C ALA A 45 2.78 -1.09 -28.98
N LEU A 46 1.65 -1.77 -29.18
CA LEU A 46 1.42 -3.09 -28.63
C LEU A 46 2.41 -4.13 -29.17
N ARG A 47 2.72 -4.08 -30.46
CA ARG A 47 3.75 -4.92 -31.09
C ARG A 47 5.14 -4.68 -30.49
N TYR A 48 5.46 -3.42 -30.23
CA TYR A 48 6.73 -3.06 -29.59
C TYR A 48 6.90 -3.68 -28.21
N PHE A 49 5.81 -3.66 -27.37
CA PHE A 49 5.87 -4.17 -26.00
C PHE A 49 5.71 -5.69 -25.88
N ARG A 50 4.97 -6.33 -26.78
CA ARG A 50 4.65 -7.77 -26.70
C ARG A 50 5.52 -8.65 -27.60
N GLY A 51 6.18 -8.07 -28.61
CA GLY A 51 6.86 -8.82 -29.66
C GLY A 51 5.93 -9.23 -30.80
N ILE A 52 6.51 -9.87 -31.83
CA ILE A 52 5.84 -10.16 -33.11
C ILE A 52 4.98 -11.44 -33.02
N ASP A 53 5.32 -12.38 -32.10
CA ASP A 53 4.75 -13.73 -32.05
C ASP A 53 3.43 -13.85 -31.26
N ASN A 54 2.94 -12.75 -30.70
CA ASN A 54 1.71 -12.75 -29.91
C ASN A 54 0.48 -12.35 -30.74
N ASP A 55 -0.70 -12.88 -30.37
CA ASP A 55 -1.98 -12.52 -30.98
C ASP A 55 -2.40 -11.10 -30.59
N ILE A 56 -1.81 -10.13 -31.30
CA ILE A 56 -2.03 -8.70 -31.06
C ILE A 56 -3.45 -8.29 -31.46
N ASP A 57 -4.07 -8.97 -32.42
CA ASP A 57 -5.39 -8.58 -32.94
C ASP A 57 -6.50 -8.91 -31.94
N SER A 58 -6.39 -10.00 -31.20
CA SER A 58 -7.30 -10.32 -30.11
C SER A 58 -7.15 -9.37 -28.93
N GLU A 59 -5.89 -9.01 -28.56
CA GLU A 59 -5.61 -8.09 -27.46
C GLU A 59 -6.08 -6.66 -27.77
N ILE A 60 -5.92 -6.19 -29.01
CA ILE A 60 -6.45 -4.90 -29.48
C ILE A 60 -7.98 -4.88 -29.46
N LYS A 61 -8.62 -5.97 -29.85
CA LYS A 61 -10.08 -6.08 -29.83
C LYS A 61 -10.62 -6.02 -28.40
N SER A 62 -10.02 -6.76 -27.49
CA SER A 62 -10.38 -6.74 -26.07
C SER A 62 -10.14 -5.36 -25.43
N LEU A 63 -9.02 -4.71 -25.76
CA LEU A 63 -8.71 -3.36 -25.30
C LEU A 63 -9.71 -2.32 -25.82
N LYS A 64 -10.12 -2.41 -27.08
CA LYS A 64 -11.15 -1.56 -27.68
C LYS A 64 -12.50 -1.75 -26.99
N GLU A 65 -12.87 -2.98 -26.72
CA GLU A 65 -14.11 -3.29 -26.02
C GLU A 65 -14.09 -2.79 -24.57
N TYR A 66 -12.98 -2.97 -23.86
CA TYR A 66 -12.77 -2.43 -22.52
C TYR A 66 -12.93 -0.91 -22.48
N ILE A 67 -12.27 -0.17 -23.40
CA ILE A 67 -12.35 1.28 -23.45
C ILE A 67 -13.77 1.75 -23.82
N ARG A 68 -14.43 1.06 -24.76
CA ARG A 68 -15.81 1.37 -25.13
C ARG A 68 -16.77 1.18 -23.97
N ASN A 69 -16.62 0.10 -23.21
CA ASN A 69 -17.43 -0.18 -22.03
C ASN A 69 -17.15 0.82 -20.90
N ALA A 70 -15.87 1.18 -20.69
CA ALA A 70 -15.47 2.22 -19.73
C ALA A 70 -16.03 3.60 -20.10
N ALA A 71 -16.12 3.92 -21.41
CA ALA A 71 -16.69 5.20 -21.88
C ALA A 71 -18.21 5.26 -21.71
N LYS A 72 -18.90 4.13 -21.97
CA LYS A 72 -20.37 4.02 -21.79
C LYS A 72 -20.77 4.11 -20.32
N ASN A 73 -19.95 3.55 -19.43
CA ASN A 73 -20.23 3.44 -18.00
C ASN A 73 -19.50 4.54 -17.19
N ARG A 74 -19.45 5.77 -17.69
CA ARG A 74 -18.88 6.90 -16.93
C ARG A 74 -19.76 7.21 -15.72
N VAL A 75 -19.37 6.68 -14.57
CA VAL A 75 -20.05 6.91 -13.29
C VAL A 75 -19.81 8.33 -12.81
N THR A 76 -20.85 9.02 -12.40
CA THR A 76 -20.77 10.35 -11.78
C THR A 76 -20.32 10.22 -10.32
N PHE A 77 -19.73 11.27 -9.71
CA PHE A 77 -19.38 11.25 -8.28
C PHE A 77 -20.56 10.88 -7.37
N LYS A 78 -21.78 11.27 -7.74
CA LYS A 78 -23.00 10.94 -6.99
C LYS A 78 -23.28 9.41 -6.95
N GLU A 79 -22.83 8.68 -7.95
CA GLU A 79 -23.06 7.23 -8.05
C GLU A 79 -22.13 6.44 -7.11
N LEU A 80 -21.00 7.05 -6.64
CA LEU A 80 -20.19 6.47 -5.57
C LEU A 80 -20.98 6.25 -4.27
N PHE A 81 -22.00 7.08 -4.04
CA PHE A 81 -22.82 7.04 -2.83
C PHE A 81 -24.21 6.40 -3.06
N LYS A 82 -24.45 5.81 -4.23
CA LYS A 82 -25.79 5.29 -4.60
C LYS A 82 -26.04 3.90 -4.02
N THR A 83 -25.02 3.03 -3.99
CA THR A 83 -25.16 1.63 -3.58
C THR A 83 -24.58 1.42 -2.18
N ARG A 84 -25.29 0.71 -1.30
CA ARG A 84 -24.80 0.38 0.06
C ARG A 84 -23.45 -0.31 0.04
N GLY A 85 -23.23 -1.26 -0.87
CA GLY A 85 -21.96 -1.94 -1.04
C GLY A 85 -20.81 -0.99 -1.36
N THR A 86 -21.02 -0.01 -2.25
CA THR A 86 -19.99 1.01 -2.57
C THR A 86 -19.69 1.93 -1.40
N ILE A 87 -20.71 2.32 -0.62
CA ILE A 87 -20.50 3.13 0.60
C ILE A 87 -19.66 2.36 1.61
N LYS A 88 -19.97 1.08 1.87
CA LYS A 88 -19.18 0.24 2.77
C LYS A 88 -17.75 0.04 2.25
N ALA A 89 -17.57 -0.16 0.94
CA ALA A 89 -16.27 -0.21 0.30
C ALA A 89 -15.47 1.09 0.52
N LEU A 90 -16.12 2.26 0.42
CA LEU A 90 -15.50 3.55 0.74
C LEU A 90 -15.10 3.64 2.20
N VAL A 91 -15.97 3.28 3.14
CA VAL A 91 -15.67 3.29 4.58
C VAL A 91 -14.45 2.40 4.89
N VAL A 92 -14.41 1.20 4.32
CA VAL A 92 -13.25 0.30 4.48
C VAL A 92 -11.99 0.92 3.91
N SER A 93 -12.06 1.51 2.71
CA SER A 93 -10.90 2.14 2.05
C SER A 93 -10.37 3.34 2.83
N PHE A 94 -11.26 4.25 3.24
CA PHE A 94 -10.85 5.41 4.05
C PHE A 94 -10.32 4.97 5.41
N GLY A 95 -10.96 4.01 6.06
CA GLY A 95 -10.50 3.46 7.33
C GLY A 95 -9.10 2.85 7.22
N LEU A 96 -8.83 2.06 6.18
CA LEU A 96 -7.50 1.50 5.95
C LEU A 96 -6.45 2.59 5.73
N MET A 97 -6.75 3.66 4.97
CA MET A 97 -5.82 4.78 4.76
C MET A 97 -5.60 5.58 6.06
N ILE A 98 -6.65 5.77 6.87
CA ILE A 98 -6.51 6.41 8.19
C ILE A 98 -5.54 5.61 9.06
N PHE A 99 -5.79 4.31 9.25
CA PHE A 99 -4.95 3.49 10.12
C PHE A 99 -3.55 3.27 9.55
N GLN A 100 -3.39 3.23 8.24
CA GLN A 100 -2.07 3.21 7.60
C GLN A 100 -1.26 4.46 7.97
N GLN A 101 -1.85 5.64 7.93
CA GLN A 101 -1.16 6.88 8.28
C GLN A 101 -0.99 7.05 9.80
N MET A 102 -2.02 6.69 10.56
CA MET A 102 -1.99 6.71 12.03
C MET A 102 -1.03 5.65 12.63
N SER A 103 -0.53 4.71 11.85
CA SER A 103 0.56 3.81 12.29
C SER A 103 1.89 4.53 12.51
N GLY A 104 2.01 5.80 12.10
CA GLY A 104 3.19 6.63 12.29
C GLY A 104 4.33 6.33 11.33
N ILE A 105 4.10 5.59 10.24
CA ILE A 105 5.17 5.18 9.33
C ILE A 105 5.96 6.36 8.75
N TYR A 106 5.29 7.42 8.27
CA TYR A 106 5.99 8.56 7.68
C TYR A 106 6.77 9.38 8.70
N PRO A 107 6.18 9.80 9.84
CA PRO A 107 6.96 10.43 10.90
C PRO A 107 8.17 9.60 11.33
N ILE A 108 7.96 8.32 11.57
CA ILE A 108 9.00 7.40 12.02
C ILE A 108 10.14 7.30 10.99
N LEU A 109 9.84 7.27 9.69
CA LEU A 109 10.87 7.24 8.65
C LEU A 109 11.59 8.59 8.48
N PHE A 110 10.85 9.71 8.53
CA PHE A 110 11.44 11.04 8.33
C PHE A 110 12.25 11.50 9.53
N TYR A 111 11.79 11.22 10.74
CA TYR A 111 12.44 11.58 12.00
C TYR A 111 13.23 10.42 12.63
N ALA A 112 13.54 9.38 11.82
CA ALA A 112 14.29 8.22 12.30
C ALA A 112 15.59 8.64 13.01
N LYS A 113 16.33 9.61 12.45
CA LYS A 113 17.58 10.10 13.03
C LYS A 113 17.35 10.69 14.42
N ASP A 114 16.38 11.57 14.57
CA ASP A 114 16.07 12.24 15.83
C ASP A 114 15.60 11.22 16.88
N ILE A 115 14.76 10.28 16.48
CA ILE A 115 14.32 9.16 17.34
C ILE A 115 15.52 8.36 17.85
N PHE A 116 16.48 8.02 16.99
CA PHE A 116 17.66 7.27 17.41
C PHE A 116 18.61 8.10 18.27
N GLU A 117 18.71 9.43 18.05
CA GLU A 117 19.46 10.34 18.90
C GLU A 117 18.87 10.42 20.31
N ASP A 118 17.54 10.45 20.44
CA ASP A 118 16.83 10.38 21.72
C ASP A 118 17.13 9.09 22.49
N PHE A 119 17.31 7.99 21.77
CA PHE A 119 17.81 6.73 22.35
C PHE A 119 19.32 6.78 22.71
N SER A 120 20.00 7.93 22.55
CA SER A 120 21.46 8.07 22.67
C SER A 120 22.22 7.05 21.79
N VAL A 121 21.60 6.65 20.71
CA VAL A 121 22.16 5.77 19.70
C VAL A 121 22.64 6.62 18.55
N LYS A 122 23.95 6.80 18.44
CA LYS A 122 24.51 7.42 17.24
C LYS A 122 24.22 6.51 16.05
N LEU A 123 23.38 6.95 15.15
CA LEU A 123 23.19 6.28 13.86
C LEU A 123 24.51 6.30 13.10
N ASN A 124 25.21 5.18 13.13
CA ASN A 124 26.32 4.95 12.24
C ASN A 124 25.81 4.89 10.80
N PRO A 125 26.60 5.29 9.79
CA PRO A 125 26.24 5.07 8.39
C PRO A 125 25.80 3.62 8.09
N GLY A 126 26.36 2.64 8.82
CA GLY A 126 25.96 1.23 8.72
C GLY A 126 24.52 0.97 9.17
N ALA A 127 24.03 1.60 10.24
CA ALA A 127 22.66 1.43 10.71
C ALA A 127 21.63 1.95 9.67
N THR A 128 21.91 3.09 9.03
CA THR A 128 21.07 3.63 7.96
C THR A 128 21.04 2.70 6.75
N ILE A 129 22.17 2.08 6.39
CA ILE A 129 22.25 1.09 5.33
C ILE A 129 21.43 -0.15 5.66
N ILE A 130 21.49 -0.64 6.92
CA ILE A 130 20.70 -1.77 7.39
C ILE A 130 19.20 -1.48 7.26
N LEU A 131 18.74 -0.30 7.68
CA LEU A 131 17.33 0.11 7.57
C LEU A 131 16.89 0.17 6.10
N GLY A 132 17.70 0.75 5.22
CA GLY A 132 17.43 0.78 3.78
C GLY A 132 17.37 -0.61 3.17
N PHE A 133 18.30 -1.50 3.53
CA PHE A 133 18.31 -2.88 3.08
C PHE A 133 17.08 -3.66 3.58
N CYS A 134 16.70 -3.48 4.86
CA CYS A 134 15.47 -4.05 5.40
C CYS A 134 14.23 -3.59 4.63
N LEU A 135 14.14 -2.31 4.29
CA LEU A 135 12.99 -1.78 3.53
C LEU A 135 12.89 -2.43 2.13
N VAL A 136 14.00 -2.48 1.40
CA VAL A 136 14.04 -3.07 0.05
C VAL A 136 13.74 -4.56 0.07
N SER A 137 14.40 -5.32 0.94
CA SER A 137 14.19 -6.76 1.08
C SER A 137 12.76 -7.08 1.52
N SER A 138 12.23 -6.35 2.49
CA SER A 138 10.85 -6.52 2.98
C SER A 138 9.81 -6.24 1.88
N THR A 139 10.04 -5.23 1.04
CA THR A 139 9.16 -4.93 -0.10
C THR A 139 9.19 -6.06 -1.14
N TYR A 140 10.36 -6.64 -1.40
CA TYR A 140 10.47 -7.79 -2.29
C TYR A 140 9.72 -9.01 -1.75
N PHE A 141 9.94 -9.37 -0.47
CA PHE A 141 9.21 -10.46 0.18
C PHE A 141 7.70 -10.21 0.25
N SER A 142 7.28 -8.97 0.45
CA SER A 142 5.88 -8.58 0.43
C SER A 142 5.20 -8.95 -0.89
N THR A 143 5.84 -8.71 -2.04
CA THR A 143 5.25 -9.05 -3.35
C THR A 143 5.02 -10.55 -3.50
N MET A 144 5.90 -11.38 -2.95
CA MET A 144 5.72 -12.84 -2.92
C MET A 144 4.60 -13.26 -1.96
N LEU A 145 4.59 -12.66 -0.77
CA LEU A 145 3.62 -12.96 0.27
C LEU A 145 2.19 -12.60 -0.16
N LEU A 146 2.01 -11.48 -0.87
CA LEU A 146 0.74 -11.06 -1.44
C LEU A 146 0.15 -12.06 -2.45
N LYS A 147 0.96 -12.86 -3.13
CA LYS A 147 0.45 -13.90 -4.04
C LYS A 147 -0.17 -15.08 -3.28
N VAL A 148 0.34 -15.41 -2.08
CA VAL A 148 -0.03 -16.61 -1.32
C VAL A 148 -0.96 -16.30 -0.14
N ALA A 149 -0.72 -15.24 0.61
CA ALA A 149 -1.44 -14.92 1.84
C ALA A 149 -2.81 -14.28 1.61
N ARG A 150 -3.73 -14.48 2.56
CA ARG A 150 -5.03 -13.81 2.63
C ARG A 150 -4.83 -12.36 3.08
N ARG A 151 -5.54 -11.39 2.43
CA ARG A 151 -5.37 -9.96 2.66
C ARG A 151 -5.65 -9.57 4.11
N ARG A 152 -6.79 -10.04 4.64
CA ARG A 152 -7.24 -9.75 6.01
C ARG A 152 -6.28 -10.29 7.05
N VAL A 153 -5.81 -11.53 6.91
CA VAL A 153 -4.87 -12.16 7.85
C VAL A 153 -3.55 -11.39 7.86
N LEU A 154 -3.05 -11.03 6.67
CA LEU A 154 -1.79 -10.31 6.54
C LEU A 154 -1.85 -8.92 7.18
N LEU A 155 -2.97 -8.21 7.02
CA LEU A 155 -3.20 -6.93 7.69
C LEU A 155 -3.22 -7.07 9.23
N LEU A 156 -3.95 -8.08 9.75
CA LEU A 156 -4.02 -8.33 11.18
C LEU A 156 -2.64 -8.61 11.80
N VAL A 157 -1.89 -9.53 11.17
CA VAL A 157 -0.52 -9.84 11.61
C VAL A 157 0.37 -8.60 11.54
N SER A 158 0.31 -7.85 10.44
CA SER A 158 1.13 -6.65 10.26
C SER A 158 0.83 -5.58 11.31
N PHE A 159 -0.43 -5.21 11.52
CA PHE A 159 -0.80 -4.24 12.55
C PHE A 159 -0.42 -4.69 13.96
N SER A 160 -0.63 -5.97 14.30
CA SER A 160 -0.28 -6.52 15.61
C SER A 160 1.23 -6.49 15.86
N MET A 161 2.03 -6.87 14.88
CA MET A 161 3.49 -6.84 15.01
C MET A 161 4.05 -5.42 15.02
N MET A 162 3.45 -4.50 14.26
CA MET A 162 3.79 -3.07 14.33
C MET A 162 3.48 -2.50 15.71
N ALA A 163 2.32 -2.83 16.28
CA ALA A 163 1.95 -2.41 17.63
C ALA A 163 2.92 -2.92 18.70
N LEU A 164 3.30 -4.20 18.63
CA LEU A 164 4.28 -4.79 19.53
C LEU A 164 5.66 -4.13 19.42
N SER A 165 6.10 -3.84 18.19
CA SER A 165 7.37 -3.17 17.95
C SER A 165 7.39 -1.75 18.53
N LEU A 166 6.37 -0.93 18.23
CA LEU A 166 6.30 0.44 18.73
C LEU A 166 6.09 0.50 20.25
N GLY A 167 5.23 -0.39 20.77
CA GLY A 167 5.03 -0.50 22.22
C GLY A 167 6.30 -0.92 22.95
N GLY A 168 7.03 -1.89 22.41
CA GLY A 168 8.34 -2.31 22.94
C GLY A 168 9.37 -1.19 22.92
N LEU A 169 9.43 -0.39 21.84
CA LEU A 169 10.29 0.80 21.76
C LEU A 169 9.90 1.84 22.81
N GLY A 170 8.61 2.13 22.98
CA GLY A 170 8.13 3.07 23.99
C GLY A 170 8.50 2.64 25.42
N VAL A 171 8.31 1.35 25.75
CA VAL A 171 8.71 0.80 27.05
C VAL A 171 10.24 0.86 27.23
N TYR A 172 11.00 0.49 26.22
CA TYR A 172 12.47 0.58 26.26
C TYR A 172 12.95 2.00 26.52
N TYR A 173 12.32 3.01 25.91
CA TYR A 173 12.62 4.43 26.15
C TYR A 173 12.43 4.79 27.61
N HIS A 174 11.29 4.47 28.22
CA HIS A 174 11.02 4.77 29.64
C HIS A 174 11.96 4.04 30.60
N MET A 175 12.27 2.78 30.33
CA MET A 175 13.24 2.04 31.14
C MET A 175 14.63 2.65 31.10
N LYS A 176 15.03 3.15 29.95
CA LYS A 176 16.30 3.80 29.76
C LYS A 176 16.37 5.17 30.47
N GLU A 177 15.31 5.96 30.38
CA GLU A 177 15.22 7.25 31.07
C GLU A 177 15.33 7.09 32.59
N SER A 178 14.80 6.00 33.13
CA SER A 178 14.85 5.65 34.55
C SER A 178 16.15 4.99 35.00
N SER A 179 16.99 4.51 34.08
CA SER A 179 18.19 3.74 34.41
C SER A 179 19.44 4.37 33.77
N SER A 180 20.48 4.59 34.56
CA SER A 180 21.80 5.06 34.08
C SER A 180 22.59 3.97 33.32
N SER A 181 21.96 2.90 32.88
CA SER A 181 22.62 1.79 32.19
C SER A 181 23.01 2.18 30.75
N PRO A 182 24.16 1.67 30.25
CA PRO A 182 24.59 1.92 28.88
C PRO A 182 23.51 1.43 27.89
N SER A 183 23.13 2.29 26.95
CA SER A 183 22.10 1.97 25.96
C SER A 183 22.60 0.90 25.00
N ASN A 184 21.85 -0.20 24.88
CA ASN A 184 22.13 -1.20 23.87
C ASN A 184 21.57 -0.71 22.51
N THR A 185 22.45 -0.31 21.62
CA THR A 185 22.14 0.24 20.30
C THR A 185 21.34 -0.73 19.42
N TRP A 186 21.50 -2.03 19.63
CA TRP A 186 20.89 -3.04 18.76
C TRP A 186 19.39 -3.22 19.00
N ILE A 187 18.89 -2.96 20.22
CA ILE A 187 17.47 -3.16 20.54
C ILE A 187 16.57 -2.20 19.73
N PRO A 188 16.79 -0.87 19.75
CA PRO A 188 16.00 0.04 18.92
C PRO A 188 16.11 -0.26 17.43
N LEU A 189 17.32 -0.56 16.94
CA LEU A 189 17.54 -0.86 15.53
C LEU A 189 16.77 -2.11 15.07
N PHE A 190 16.88 -3.20 15.85
CA PHE A 190 16.20 -4.45 15.52
C PHE A 190 14.67 -4.29 15.55
N THR A 191 14.14 -3.63 16.57
CA THR A 191 12.72 -3.38 16.73
C THR A 191 12.18 -2.49 15.60
N PHE A 192 12.97 -1.52 15.16
CA PHE A 192 12.65 -0.66 14.03
C PHE A 192 12.62 -1.43 12.71
N CYS A 193 13.58 -2.34 12.50
CA CYS A 193 13.57 -3.25 11.35
C CYS A 193 12.33 -4.14 11.32
N ILE A 194 11.89 -4.65 12.48
CA ILE A 194 10.65 -5.44 12.59
C ILE A 194 9.45 -4.57 12.18
N PHE A 195 9.34 -3.35 12.70
CA PHE A 195 8.27 -2.43 12.36
C PHE A 195 8.18 -2.19 10.85
N ILE A 196 9.30 -1.82 10.20
CA ILE A 196 9.37 -1.58 8.76
C ILE A 196 9.01 -2.83 7.96
N THR A 197 9.51 -3.99 8.38
CA THR A 197 9.26 -5.28 7.70
C THR A 197 7.78 -5.62 7.70
N PHE A 198 7.11 -5.52 8.83
CA PHE A 198 5.69 -5.83 8.92
C PHE A 198 4.81 -4.75 8.26
N TYR A 199 5.22 -3.48 8.29
CA TYR A 199 4.57 -2.46 7.49
C TYR A 199 4.63 -2.80 6.00
N ALA A 200 5.81 -3.08 5.47
CA ALA A 200 6.00 -3.42 4.06
C ALA A 200 5.30 -4.73 3.67
N ALA A 201 5.16 -5.68 4.60
CA ALA A 201 4.51 -6.96 4.35
C ALA A 201 2.99 -6.82 4.14
N GLY A 202 2.32 -5.93 4.85
CA GLY A 202 0.86 -5.87 4.84
C GLY A 202 0.28 -4.46 4.78
N VAL A 203 0.48 -3.65 5.82
CA VAL A 203 -0.18 -2.34 5.97
C VAL A 203 0.20 -1.38 4.84
N GLY A 204 1.40 -1.47 4.27
CA GLY A 204 1.84 -0.65 3.14
C GLY A 204 1.07 -0.96 1.85
N PRO A 205 1.19 -2.15 1.27
CA PRO A 205 0.66 -2.46 -0.06
C PRO A 205 -0.83 -2.83 -0.08
N ILE A 206 -1.37 -3.47 0.96
CA ILE A 206 -2.72 -4.05 0.90
C ILE A 206 -3.82 -3.00 0.76
N PRO A 207 -3.81 -1.84 1.46
CA PRO A 207 -4.84 -0.82 1.26
C PRO A 207 -4.97 -0.38 -0.20
N TRP A 208 -3.85 -0.23 -0.91
CA TRP A 208 -3.81 0.13 -2.33
C TRP A 208 -4.32 -0.99 -3.25
N LEU A 209 -4.00 -2.24 -2.91
CA LEU A 209 -4.47 -3.40 -3.64
C LEU A 209 -5.98 -3.57 -3.47
N MET A 210 -6.49 -3.41 -2.25
CA MET A 210 -7.91 -3.52 -1.94
C MET A 210 -8.77 -2.50 -2.69
N LEU A 211 -8.27 -1.28 -2.96
CA LEU A 211 -8.98 -0.31 -3.80
C LEU A 211 -9.36 -0.86 -5.18
N ARG A 212 -8.58 -1.80 -5.71
CA ARG A 212 -8.87 -2.44 -7.00
C ARG A 212 -9.75 -3.68 -6.86
N GLU A 213 -9.70 -4.33 -5.70
CA GLU A 213 -10.41 -5.58 -5.44
C GLU A 213 -11.86 -5.35 -4.98
N ILE A 214 -12.15 -4.24 -4.26
CA ILE A 214 -13.47 -3.98 -3.65
C ILE A 214 -14.39 -3.05 -4.45
N PHE A 215 -13.82 -2.26 -5.39
CA PHE A 215 -14.64 -1.37 -6.22
C PHE A 215 -14.91 -1.94 -7.60
N PRO A 216 -16.13 -1.76 -8.15
CA PRO A 216 -16.42 -2.06 -9.53
C PRO A 216 -15.53 -1.25 -10.50
N PRO A 217 -15.14 -1.80 -11.66
CA PRO A 217 -14.18 -1.16 -12.58
C PRO A 217 -14.56 0.26 -13.01
N ASN A 218 -15.88 0.53 -13.14
CA ASN A 218 -16.41 1.84 -13.50
C ASN A 218 -16.25 2.89 -12.39
N VAL A 219 -16.18 2.48 -11.12
CA VAL A 219 -16.08 3.32 -9.93
C VAL A 219 -14.64 3.43 -9.44
N THR A 220 -13.83 2.37 -9.62
CA THR A 220 -12.46 2.21 -9.06
C THR A 220 -11.58 3.43 -9.32
N ARG A 221 -11.58 3.97 -10.55
CA ARG A 221 -10.72 5.11 -10.90
C ARG A 221 -10.99 6.33 -10.03
N ARG A 222 -12.26 6.66 -9.78
CA ARG A 222 -12.65 7.83 -8.98
C ARG A 222 -12.47 7.58 -7.49
N ALA A 223 -12.86 6.41 -7.02
CA ALA A 223 -12.66 5.98 -5.64
C ALA A 223 -11.17 6.03 -5.29
N THR A 224 -10.29 5.47 -6.14
CA THR A 224 -8.84 5.51 -5.93
C THR A 224 -8.30 6.93 -5.91
N ALA A 225 -8.75 7.83 -6.81
CA ALA A 225 -8.27 9.21 -6.83
C ALA A 225 -8.61 9.97 -5.54
N ILE A 226 -9.86 9.84 -5.05
CA ILE A 226 -10.30 10.48 -3.80
C ILE A 226 -9.55 9.91 -2.61
N THR A 227 -9.47 8.59 -2.53
CA THR A 227 -8.80 7.90 -1.42
C THR A 227 -7.31 8.19 -1.40
N ALA A 228 -6.66 8.28 -2.56
CA ALA A 228 -5.26 8.67 -2.68
C ALA A 228 -5.02 10.12 -2.24
N GLY A 229 -5.88 11.06 -2.68
CA GLY A 229 -5.81 12.46 -2.23
C GLY A 229 -5.96 12.56 -0.71
N PHE A 230 -6.91 11.83 -0.14
CA PHE A 230 -7.11 11.77 1.31
C PHE A 230 -5.91 11.15 2.05
N HIS A 231 -5.32 10.09 1.51
CA HIS A 231 -4.11 9.47 2.06
C HIS A 231 -2.96 10.48 2.18
N TRP A 232 -2.67 11.26 1.12
CA TRP A 232 -1.59 12.24 1.17
C TRP A 232 -1.90 13.43 2.08
N PHE A 233 -3.18 13.82 2.17
CA PHE A 233 -3.62 14.83 3.13
C PHE A 233 -3.39 14.38 4.57
N LEU A 234 -3.72 13.12 4.90
CA LEU A 234 -3.42 12.53 6.20
C LEU A 234 -1.92 12.41 6.45
N ALA A 235 -1.14 11.98 5.45
CA ALA A 235 0.32 11.90 5.55
C ALA A 235 0.93 13.24 5.94
N PHE A 236 0.51 14.32 5.28
CA PHE A 236 0.91 15.68 5.62
C PHE A 236 0.53 16.04 7.06
N GLY A 237 -0.73 15.80 7.44
CA GLY A 237 -1.22 16.12 8.80
C GLY A 237 -0.45 15.39 9.89
N VAL A 238 -0.31 14.07 9.77
CA VAL A 238 0.39 13.26 10.77
C VAL A 238 1.86 13.62 10.88
N THR A 239 2.53 13.84 9.75
CA THR A 239 3.95 14.23 9.75
C THR A 239 4.16 15.62 10.34
N LYS A 240 3.27 16.57 10.01
CA LYS A 240 3.34 17.93 10.54
C LYS A 240 3.07 18.00 12.04
N LEU A 241 2.15 17.19 12.54
CA LEU A 241 1.79 17.16 13.95
C LEU A 241 2.76 16.35 14.81
N TYR A 242 3.61 15.52 14.19
CA TYR A 242 4.51 14.63 14.91
C TYR A 242 5.42 15.38 15.89
N GLN A 243 6.06 16.46 15.44
CA GLN A 243 6.95 17.25 16.28
C GLN A 243 6.22 17.80 17.50
N ASN A 244 5.03 18.36 17.30
CA ASN A 244 4.19 18.87 18.39
C ASN A 244 3.80 17.75 19.38
N LEU A 245 3.57 16.52 18.89
CA LEU A 245 3.30 15.37 19.75
C LEU A 245 4.51 14.98 20.58
N VAL A 246 5.71 14.99 19.99
CA VAL A 246 6.97 14.71 20.70
C VAL A 246 7.23 15.78 21.76
N ASP A 247 7.04 17.06 21.44
CA ASP A 247 7.23 18.17 22.38
C ASP A 247 6.24 18.10 23.56
N PHE A 248 5.02 17.62 23.31
CA PHE A 248 3.98 17.49 24.35
C PHE A 248 4.11 16.22 25.18
N MET A 249 4.39 15.08 24.56
CA MET A 249 4.28 13.76 25.20
C MET A 249 5.62 13.05 25.37
N HIS A 250 6.73 13.61 24.88
CA HIS A 250 8.03 12.96 24.73
C HIS A 250 8.01 11.75 23.75
N THR A 251 9.18 11.37 23.24
CA THR A 251 9.33 10.33 22.20
C THR A 251 8.74 8.99 22.62
N GLY A 252 8.95 8.56 23.87
CA GLY A 252 8.47 7.27 24.35
C GLY A 252 6.94 7.14 24.33
N TRP A 253 6.23 8.14 24.83
CA TRP A 253 4.77 8.17 24.80
C TRP A 253 4.20 8.35 23.40
N THR A 254 4.88 9.12 22.55
CA THR A 254 4.49 9.27 21.14
C THR A 254 4.54 7.94 20.40
N LEU A 255 5.59 7.13 20.61
CA LEU A 255 5.67 5.77 20.06
C LEU A 255 4.58 4.86 20.61
N GLY A 256 4.30 4.95 21.92
CA GLY A 256 3.19 4.25 22.57
C GLY A 256 1.82 4.63 21.98
N HIS A 257 1.61 5.91 21.68
CA HIS A 257 0.40 6.40 21.01
C HIS A 257 0.19 5.74 19.64
N PHE A 258 1.22 5.69 18.81
CA PHE A 258 1.15 5.00 17.52
C PHE A 258 0.94 3.48 17.69
N ALA A 259 1.49 2.86 18.73
CA ALA A 259 1.22 1.46 19.04
C ALA A 259 -0.28 1.21 19.34
N ILE A 260 -0.91 2.08 20.13
CA ILE A 260 -2.35 2.01 20.43
C ILE A 260 -3.17 2.17 19.14
N LEU A 261 -2.80 3.11 18.27
CA LEU A 261 -3.47 3.31 16.99
C LEU A 261 -3.33 2.09 16.05
N CYS A 262 -2.20 1.39 16.08
CA CYS A 262 -2.04 0.11 15.39
C CYS A 262 -2.96 -0.99 15.96
N ILE A 263 -3.15 -1.05 17.28
CA ILE A 263 -4.10 -1.98 17.91
C ILE A 263 -5.52 -1.68 17.44
N ILE A 264 -5.94 -0.41 17.47
CA ILE A 264 -7.26 0.02 16.99
C ILE A 264 -7.40 -0.31 15.50
N GLY A 265 -6.35 -0.12 14.69
CA GLY A 265 -6.31 -0.52 13.28
C GLY A 265 -6.51 -2.04 13.10
N SER A 266 -5.89 -2.86 13.95
CA SER A 266 -6.10 -4.32 13.95
C SER A 266 -7.56 -4.69 14.27
N ILE A 267 -8.16 -4.03 15.27
CA ILE A 267 -9.57 -4.19 15.62
C ILE A 267 -10.48 -3.78 14.46
N PHE A 268 -10.20 -2.65 13.83
CA PHE A 268 -10.92 -2.20 12.63
C PHE A 268 -10.85 -3.23 11.50
N VAL A 269 -9.67 -3.76 11.20
CA VAL A 269 -9.48 -4.80 10.18
C VAL A 269 -10.29 -6.05 10.53
N TYR A 270 -10.30 -6.44 11.80
CA TYR A 270 -11.05 -7.62 12.24
C TYR A 270 -12.56 -7.50 12.03
N PHE A 271 -13.15 -6.34 12.27
CA PHE A 271 -14.60 -6.18 12.18
C PHE A 271 -15.10 -5.71 10.81
N PHE A 272 -14.34 -4.85 10.12
CA PHE A 272 -14.85 -4.14 8.94
C PHE A 272 -14.23 -4.61 7.63
N VAL A 273 -13.02 -5.16 7.63
CA VAL A 273 -12.33 -5.49 6.38
C VAL A 273 -12.69 -6.91 5.94
N PRO A 274 -13.32 -7.08 4.76
CA PRO A 274 -13.61 -8.40 4.22
C PRO A 274 -12.35 -9.07 3.68
N GLU A 275 -12.37 -10.40 3.57
CA GLU A 275 -11.36 -11.12 2.82
C GLU A 275 -11.65 -11.01 1.32
N THR A 276 -10.69 -10.50 0.57
CA THR A 276 -10.86 -10.27 -0.89
C THR A 276 -10.18 -11.33 -1.73
N LYS A 277 -9.19 -12.04 -1.19
CA LYS A 277 -8.43 -13.02 -1.97
C LYS A 277 -9.28 -14.20 -2.44
N GLY A 278 -9.31 -14.40 -3.77
CA GLY A 278 -10.02 -15.52 -4.38
C GLY A 278 -11.53 -15.39 -4.37
N ARG A 279 -12.05 -14.18 -4.09
CA ARG A 279 -13.48 -13.85 -4.16
C ARG A 279 -13.78 -12.98 -5.35
N THR A 280 -14.98 -13.15 -5.90
CA THR A 280 -15.51 -12.27 -6.94
C THR A 280 -15.99 -10.96 -6.31
N LEU A 281 -16.07 -9.90 -7.12
CA LEU A 281 -16.58 -8.61 -6.68
C LEU A 281 -18.03 -8.71 -6.16
N GLU A 282 -18.85 -9.57 -6.79
CA GLU A 282 -20.23 -9.81 -6.38
C GLU A 282 -20.29 -10.46 -4.99
N GLU A 283 -19.44 -11.44 -4.71
CA GLU A 283 -19.35 -12.08 -3.39
C GLU A 283 -18.91 -11.10 -2.30
N ILE A 284 -17.99 -10.16 -2.63
CA ILE A 284 -17.54 -9.12 -1.69
C ILE A 284 -18.68 -8.13 -1.41
N HIS A 285 -19.43 -7.75 -2.43
CA HIS A 285 -20.58 -6.83 -2.26
C HIS A 285 -21.75 -7.51 -1.54
N ASP A 286 -22.00 -8.79 -1.80
CA ASP A 286 -23.00 -9.59 -1.06
C ASP A 286 -22.63 -9.68 0.44
N ASP A 287 -21.36 -9.87 0.77
CA ASP A 287 -20.86 -9.80 2.16
C ASP A 287 -21.09 -8.41 2.78
N PHE A 288 -20.87 -7.33 2.01
CA PHE A 288 -21.16 -5.98 2.46
C PHE A 288 -22.66 -5.74 2.72
N ASP A 289 -23.52 -6.34 1.95
CA ASP A 289 -24.98 -6.22 2.11
C ASP A 289 -25.55 -7.21 3.13
N GLY A 290 -24.72 -8.11 3.68
CA GLY A 290 -25.11 -9.12 4.65
C GLY A 290 -25.87 -10.30 4.01
N ILE A 291 -25.79 -10.43 2.71
CA ILE A 291 -26.44 -11.50 1.93
C ILE A 291 -25.50 -12.70 1.88
N HIS A 292 -25.64 -13.62 2.84
CA HIS A 292 -24.90 -14.89 2.78
C HIS A 292 -25.47 -15.81 1.69
N ARG A 293 -25.06 -15.60 0.42
CA ARG A 293 -25.31 -16.61 -0.61
C ARG A 293 -24.48 -17.85 -0.27
N LYS A 294 -25.13 -18.99 0.03
CA LYS A 294 -24.50 -20.31 0.13
C LYS A 294 -23.63 -20.50 -1.12
N LYS A 295 -22.34 -20.81 -0.95
CA LYS A 295 -21.39 -21.12 -2.03
C LYS A 295 -22.06 -22.08 -3.00
N LYS A 296 -22.45 -21.58 -4.16
CA LYS A 296 -22.92 -22.43 -5.27
C LYS A 296 -21.66 -23.14 -5.78
N HIS A 297 -21.65 -24.45 -5.60
CA HIS A 297 -20.52 -25.34 -5.89
C HIS A 297 -19.93 -25.05 -7.27
N ARG A 298 -18.66 -24.66 -7.30
CA ARG A 298 -17.79 -24.63 -8.49
C ARG A 298 -17.55 -26.02 -9.09
N HIS A 299 -18.05 -27.08 -8.45
CA HIS A 299 -17.91 -28.47 -8.86
C HIS A 299 -18.88 -28.93 -9.97
N VAL A 300 -19.88 -28.13 -10.34
CA VAL A 300 -20.86 -28.59 -11.37
C VAL A 300 -20.34 -28.36 -12.79
N ILE A 301 -19.47 -27.37 -13.00
CA ILE A 301 -18.99 -27.08 -14.38
C ILE A 301 -17.83 -28.00 -14.80
N GLU A 302 -17.06 -28.52 -13.85
CA GLU A 302 -15.96 -29.45 -14.16
C GLU A 302 -16.46 -30.90 -14.40
N VAL A 303 -17.61 -31.26 -13.89
CA VAL A 303 -18.20 -32.61 -14.07
C VAL A 303 -19.03 -32.71 -15.35
N GLU A 304 -19.66 -31.63 -15.79
CA GLU A 304 -20.38 -31.61 -17.08
C GLU A 304 -19.43 -31.62 -18.29
N SER A 305 -18.26 -30.98 -18.18
CA SER A 305 -17.25 -31.02 -19.26
C SER A 305 -16.49 -32.34 -19.38
N LEU A 306 -16.56 -33.21 -18.36
CA LEU A 306 -15.98 -34.56 -18.39
C LEU A 306 -16.99 -35.65 -18.74
N SER A 307 -18.29 -35.33 -18.84
CA SER A 307 -19.32 -36.27 -19.26
C SER A 307 -19.70 -36.16 -20.75
N GLU A 308 -19.17 -35.13 -21.45
CA GLU A 308 -19.35 -34.92 -22.88
C GLU A 308 -18.08 -35.19 -23.71
N ALA A 309 -17.02 -35.71 -23.09
CA ALA A 309 -15.82 -36.24 -23.74
C ALA A 309 -15.77 -37.76 -23.57
#